data_6207d9b3d3ce25a8936da79f5f621ef2
#
_entry.id   6207d9b3d3ce25a8936da79f5f621ef2
#
_cell.length_a   1.000
_cell.length_b   1.000
_cell.length_c   1.000
_cell.angle_alpha   90.00
_cell.angle_beta   90.00
_cell.angle_gamma   90.00
#
_symmetry.space_group_name_H-M   'P 1'
#
loop_
_entity.id
_entity.type
_entity.pdbx_description
1 polymer ?
#
loop_
_entity_poly.entity_id
_entity_poly.type
_entity_poly.pdbx_seq_one_letter_code
_entity_poly.pdbx_strand_id
1 'polypeptide(L)'
;MLWFVAQITEFNEGGVHGFLHLPDEPSGEGMVLTHGAGSNCAAPLLVELAQAACMLGITVLRCDLPFRQRRAYGPPMPAGAAADRAGLHNAAATIRSMVRGPVFLGGHSYGGRQSSMLAAEEPGVAAALMLISYPLHPPAKPLELRTEHFPALRTPVLFVQGTRDKFATHAELTEAVAAIPGPSRIMLVEGAPHEIGRGLIDHAAAFAQLRQWIAS
;
A
#
# COMPACT_ATOMS: atom_id res chain seq x y z
N MET A 1 -29.12 0.02 14.87
CA MET A 1 -27.70 0.09 14.51
C MET A 1 -27.56 -0.60 13.17
N LEU A 2 -27.65 0.18 12.08
CA LEU A 2 -27.48 -0.32 10.72
C LEU A 2 -26.02 -0.74 10.55
N TRP A 3 -25.79 -2.00 10.29
CA TRP A 3 -24.45 -2.51 9.90
C TRP A 3 -24.21 -2.03 8.47
N PHE A 4 -23.33 -1.04 8.30
CA PHE A 4 -22.80 -0.68 6.99
C PHE A 4 -21.96 -1.86 6.51
N VAL A 5 -22.50 -2.63 5.59
CA VAL A 5 -21.80 -3.75 4.97
C VAL A 5 -21.35 -3.27 3.59
N ALA A 6 -20.08 -2.93 3.47
CA ALA A 6 -19.48 -2.69 2.17
C ALA A 6 -19.77 -3.88 1.24
N GLN A 7 -20.23 -3.62 0.03
CA GLN A 7 -20.35 -4.68 -0.97
C GLN A 7 -18.95 -5.12 -1.40
N ILE A 8 -18.62 -6.39 -1.18
CA ILE A 8 -17.34 -6.97 -1.57
C ILE A 8 -17.60 -7.96 -2.69
N THR A 9 -16.96 -7.73 -3.85
CA THR A 9 -17.07 -8.60 -5.01
C THR A 9 -15.69 -9.05 -5.47
N GLU A 10 -15.58 -10.27 -5.95
CA GLU A 10 -14.39 -10.72 -6.67
C GLU A 10 -14.21 -9.88 -7.95
N PHE A 11 -12.97 -9.49 -8.22
CA PHE A 11 -12.60 -8.69 -9.39
C PHE A 11 -11.56 -9.45 -10.21
N ASN A 12 -11.84 -9.64 -11.51
CA ASN A 12 -10.92 -10.34 -12.41
C ASN A 12 -11.08 -9.79 -13.83
N GLU A 13 -10.54 -8.59 -14.05
CA GLU A 13 -10.61 -7.90 -15.34
C GLU A 13 -9.31 -7.17 -15.65
N GLY A 14 -8.96 -7.02 -16.93
CA GLY A 14 -7.81 -6.23 -17.37
C GLY A 14 -6.45 -6.72 -16.83
N GLY A 15 -6.33 -8.00 -16.48
CA GLY A 15 -5.12 -8.55 -15.86
C GLY A 15 -4.98 -8.23 -14.37
N VAL A 16 -6.03 -7.66 -13.76
CA VAL A 16 -6.11 -7.39 -12.32
C VAL A 16 -7.02 -8.44 -11.70
N HIS A 17 -6.52 -9.13 -10.67
CA HIS A 17 -7.25 -10.12 -9.89
C HIS A 17 -7.26 -9.71 -8.42
N GLY A 18 -8.42 -9.80 -7.77
CA GLY A 18 -8.55 -9.47 -6.35
C GLY A 18 -9.99 -9.29 -5.88
N PHE A 19 -10.22 -8.31 -5.01
CA PHE A 19 -11.53 -8.01 -4.43
C PHE A 19 -11.80 -6.51 -4.44
N LEU A 20 -12.93 -6.12 -5.01
CA LEU A 20 -13.43 -4.76 -5.02
C LEU A 20 -14.37 -4.55 -3.84
N HIS A 21 -14.12 -3.50 -3.06
CA HIS A 21 -14.95 -3.03 -1.96
C HIS A 21 -15.64 -1.75 -2.40
N LEU A 22 -16.96 -1.76 -2.41
CA LEU A 22 -17.79 -0.60 -2.74
C LEU A 22 -18.43 -0.07 -1.47
N PRO A 23 -18.17 1.20 -1.10
CA PRO A 23 -18.83 1.82 0.04
C PRO A 23 -20.30 2.15 -0.28
N ASP A 24 -21.16 2.12 0.72
CA ASP A 24 -22.57 2.52 0.56
C ASP A 24 -22.72 4.01 0.22
N GLU A 25 -21.82 4.84 0.78
CA GLU A 25 -21.74 6.29 0.51
C GLU A 25 -20.35 6.63 -0.03
N PRO A 26 -20.15 6.62 -1.38
CA PRO A 26 -18.86 6.89 -1.96
C PRO A 26 -18.41 8.35 -1.78
N SER A 27 -17.19 8.55 -1.25
CA SER A 27 -16.53 9.86 -1.16
C SER A 27 -16.02 10.36 -2.52
N GLY A 28 -15.96 9.48 -3.50
CA GLY A 28 -15.31 9.71 -4.79
C GLY A 28 -13.81 9.38 -4.79
N GLU A 29 -13.23 9.02 -3.68
CA GLU A 29 -11.84 8.58 -3.55
C GLU A 29 -11.68 7.10 -3.87
N GLY A 30 -10.50 6.71 -4.37
CA GLY A 30 -10.16 5.33 -4.64
C GLY A 30 -8.85 4.89 -3.98
N MET A 31 -8.70 3.59 -3.72
CA MET A 31 -7.47 3.03 -3.18
C MET A 31 -7.16 1.65 -3.78
N VAL A 32 -5.91 1.42 -4.13
CA VAL A 32 -5.39 0.09 -4.42
C VAL A 32 -4.56 -0.37 -3.22
N LEU A 33 -4.80 -1.60 -2.75
CA LEU A 33 -4.03 -2.26 -1.70
C LEU A 33 -3.43 -3.56 -2.22
N THR A 34 -2.13 -3.78 -1.96
CA THR A 34 -1.47 -5.01 -2.35
C THR A 34 -0.58 -5.60 -1.24
N HIS A 35 -0.19 -6.85 -1.42
CA HIS A 35 0.32 -7.74 -0.39
C HIS A 35 1.85 -7.86 -0.37
N GLY A 36 2.38 -8.42 0.72
CA GLY A 36 3.79 -8.78 0.86
C GLY A 36 4.19 -10.02 0.04
N ALA A 37 5.50 -10.30 0.00
CA ALA A 37 6.10 -11.37 -0.80
C ALA A 37 5.54 -12.78 -0.48
N GLY A 38 5.20 -13.04 0.78
CA GLY A 38 4.68 -14.33 1.26
C GLY A 38 3.16 -14.46 1.27
N SER A 39 2.43 -13.42 0.84
CA SER A 39 0.98 -13.29 1.04
C SER A 39 0.22 -13.12 -0.29
N ASN A 40 -1.05 -12.74 -0.21
CA ASN A 40 -1.96 -12.46 -1.34
C ASN A 40 -2.97 -11.37 -0.95
N CYS A 41 -3.86 -10.98 -1.87
CA CYS A 41 -4.88 -9.96 -1.65
C CYS A 41 -5.91 -10.29 -0.57
N ALA A 42 -6.00 -11.55 -0.11
CA ALA A 42 -6.87 -11.97 1.00
C ALA A 42 -6.20 -11.85 2.39
N ALA A 43 -4.98 -11.29 2.48
CA ALA A 43 -4.28 -11.10 3.74
C ALA A 43 -5.15 -10.34 4.76
N PRO A 44 -5.24 -10.81 6.03
CA PRO A 44 -6.10 -10.21 7.05
C PRO A 44 -5.90 -8.71 7.24
N LEU A 45 -4.65 -8.24 7.21
CA LEU A 45 -4.30 -6.82 7.28
C LEU A 45 -4.91 -6.00 6.13
N LEU A 46 -4.83 -6.51 4.89
CA LEU A 46 -5.40 -5.82 3.73
C LEU A 46 -6.93 -5.81 3.76
N VAL A 47 -7.54 -6.88 4.25
CA VAL A 47 -9.01 -6.95 4.45
C VAL A 47 -9.44 -5.89 5.44
N GLU A 48 -8.77 -5.79 6.59
CA GLU A 48 -9.06 -4.82 7.63
C GLU A 48 -8.91 -3.37 7.13
N LEU A 49 -7.80 -3.07 6.46
CA LEU A 49 -7.57 -1.74 5.87
C LEU A 49 -8.61 -1.37 4.83
N ALA A 50 -8.98 -2.32 3.95
CA ALA A 50 -10.01 -2.09 2.95
C ALA A 50 -11.38 -1.85 3.58
N GLN A 51 -11.72 -2.56 4.64
CA GLN A 51 -12.96 -2.33 5.38
C GLN A 51 -12.96 -0.94 6.05
N ALA A 52 -11.85 -0.57 6.70
CA ALA A 52 -11.71 0.74 7.33
C ALA A 52 -11.79 1.89 6.31
N ALA A 53 -11.14 1.76 5.16
CA ALA A 53 -11.22 2.73 4.06
C ALA A 53 -12.66 2.84 3.51
N CYS A 54 -13.32 1.70 3.32
CA CYS A 54 -14.68 1.65 2.81
C CYS A 54 -15.69 2.33 3.77
N MET A 55 -15.50 2.20 5.08
CA MET A 55 -16.28 2.93 6.09
C MET A 55 -16.11 4.46 6.00
N LEU A 56 -15.01 4.92 5.41
CA LEU A 56 -14.73 6.33 5.13
C LEU A 56 -15.18 6.77 3.73
N GLY A 57 -15.89 5.91 2.99
CA GLY A 57 -16.41 6.18 1.66
C GLY A 57 -15.40 5.93 0.53
N ILE A 58 -14.22 5.36 0.80
CA ILE A 58 -13.19 5.10 -0.21
C ILE A 58 -13.51 3.77 -0.94
N THR A 59 -13.57 3.79 -2.27
CA THR A 59 -13.64 2.58 -3.07
C THR A 59 -12.29 1.88 -3.08
N VAL A 60 -12.21 0.59 -2.71
CA VAL A 60 -10.94 -0.11 -2.55
C VAL A 60 -10.84 -1.35 -3.41
N LEU A 61 -9.73 -1.49 -4.13
CA LEU A 61 -9.34 -2.71 -4.83
C LEU A 61 -8.15 -3.34 -4.13
N ARG A 62 -8.36 -4.48 -3.47
CA ARG A 62 -7.27 -5.34 -2.99
C ARG A 62 -6.86 -6.27 -4.12
N CYS A 63 -5.63 -6.21 -4.60
CA CYS A 63 -5.21 -6.98 -5.76
C CYS A 63 -3.99 -7.86 -5.49
N ASP A 64 -3.96 -8.99 -6.18
CA ASP A 64 -2.78 -9.83 -6.29
C ASP A 64 -1.81 -9.26 -7.31
N LEU A 65 -0.54 -9.17 -6.91
CA LEU A 65 0.54 -8.84 -7.84
C LEU A 65 0.70 -9.94 -8.89
N PRO A 66 1.11 -9.63 -10.14
CA PRO A 66 1.28 -10.60 -11.21
C PRO A 66 2.07 -11.85 -10.84
N PHE A 67 3.09 -11.74 -9.96
CA PHE A 67 3.82 -12.93 -9.52
C PHE A 67 2.92 -13.88 -8.72
N ARG A 68 1.97 -13.36 -7.94
CA ARG A 68 1.05 -14.14 -7.11
C ARG A 68 -0.07 -14.75 -7.94
N GLN A 69 -0.57 -14.04 -8.96
CA GLN A 69 -1.52 -14.59 -9.92
C GLN A 69 -0.96 -15.81 -10.67
N ARG A 70 0.35 -15.80 -10.98
CA ARG A 70 1.03 -16.93 -11.66
C ARG A 70 1.37 -18.08 -10.73
N ARG A 71 1.55 -17.83 -9.43
CA ARG A 71 1.97 -18.84 -8.44
C ARG A 71 1.29 -18.61 -7.11
N ALA A 72 0.61 -19.61 -6.60
CA ALA A 72 -0.04 -19.55 -5.29
C ALA A 72 0.96 -19.37 -4.13
N TYR A 73 2.19 -19.85 -4.27
CA TYR A 73 3.21 -19.88 -3.20
C TYR A 73 4.58 -19.42 -3.68
N GLY A 74 5.45 -19.11 -2.71
CA GLY A 74 6.83 -18.71 -2.92
C GLY A 74 7.01 -17.18 -3.10
N PRO A 75 8.25 -16.69 -2.90
CA PRO A 75 8.56 -15.26 -3.02
C PRO A 75 8.58 -14.81 -4.49
N PRO A 76 8.44 -13.50 -4.76
CA PRO A 76 8.64 -12.96 -6.10
C PRO A 76 10.09 -13.17 -6.55
N MET A 77 10.27 -13.33 -7.85
CA MET A 77 11.61 -13.33 -8.45
C MET A 77 12.01 -11.91 -8.83
N PRO A 78 13.27 -11.49 -8.63
CA PRO A 78 13.73 -10.15 -8.98
C PRO A 78 13.40 -9.71 -10.42
N ALA A 79 13.53 -10.62 -11.39
CA ALA A 79 13.18 -10.37 -12.79
C ALA A 79 11.69 -10.11 -13.03
N GLY A 80 10.81 -10.44 -12.09
CA GLY A 80 9.37 -10.19 -12.19
C GLY A 80 8.92 -8.82 -11.65
N ALA A 81 9.80 -8.05 -11.02
CA ALA A 81 9.43 -6.82 -10.32
C ALA A 81 8.81 -5.75 -11.25
N ALA A 82 9.32 -5.63 -12.48
CA ALA A 82 8.72 -4.71 -13.47
C ALA A 82 7.30 -5.11 -13.87
N ALA A 83 7.04 -6.42 -14.03
CA ALA A 83 5.69 -6.91 -14.30
C ALA A 83 4.74 -6.67 -13.11
N ASP A 84 5.24 -6.76 -11.87
CA ASP A 84 4.45 -6.47 -10.67
C ASP A 84 4.08 -4.98 -10.61
N ARG A 85 4.98 -4.05 -10.97
CA ARG A 85 4.65 -2.63 -11.08
C ARG A 85 3.65 -2.33 -12.22
N ALA A 86 3.79 -3.00 -13.37
CA ALA A 86 2.80 -2.88 -14.44
C ALA A 86 1.40 -3.35 -13.99
N GLY A 87 1.32 -4.43 -13.19
CA GLY A 87 0.07 -4.88 -12.58
C GLY A 87 -0.52 -3.85 -11.61
N LEU A 88 0.31 -3.19 -10.80
CA LEU A 88 -0.13 -2.09 -9.93
C LEU A 88 -0.60 -0.86 -10.73
N HIS A 89 0.08 -0.51 -11.81
CA HIS A 89 -0.36 0.53 -12.73
C HIS A 89 -1.77 0.23 -13.27
N ASN A 90 -2.01 -0.99 -13.76
CA ASN A 90 -3.31 -1.43 -14.25
C ASN A 90 -4.38 -1.35 -13.16
N ALA A 91 -4.07 -1.79 -11.93
CA ALA A 91 -4.99 -1.69 -10.79
C ALA A 91 -5.32 -0.22 -10.45
N ALA A 92 -4.33 0.67 -10.49
CA ALA A 92 -4.54 2.11 -10.27
C ALA A 92 -5.41 2.72 -11.38
N ALA A 93 -5.17 2.37 -12.65
CA ALA A 93 -5.99 2.80 -13.79
C ALA A 93 -7.43 2.29 -13.67
N THR A 94 -7.61 1.04 -13.24
CA THR A 94 -8.92 0.44 -13.00
C THR A 94 -9.71 1.23 -11.94
N ILE A 95 -9.13 1.48 -10.77
CA ILE A 95 -9.80 2.28 -9.73
C ILE A 95 -10.06 3.71 -10.22
N ARG A 96 -9.11 4.32 -10.93
CA ARG A 96 -9.28 5.68 -11.47
C ARG A 96 -10.45 5.79 -12.43
N SER A 97 -10.78 4.74 -13.17
CA SER A 97 -11.96 4.72 -14.05
C SER A 97 -13.29 4.63 -13.28
N MET A 98 -13.27 4.18 -12.02
CA MET A 98 -14.46 3.99 -11.18
C MET A 98 -14.76 5.18 -10.28
N VAL A 99 -13.75 6.04 -9.99
CA VAL A 99 -13.87 7.15 -9.05
C VAL A 99 -13.59 8.49 -9.73
N ARG A 100 -14.06 9.60 -9.14
CA ARG A 100 -13.85 10.95 -9.69
C ARG A 100 -12.77 11.74 -8.95
N GLY A 101 -12.42 11.32 -7.78
CA GLY A 101 -11.46 11.96 -6.89
C GLY A 101 -10.08 11.31 -6.92
N PRO A 102 -9.26 11.61 -5.92
CA PRO A 102 -7.89 11.09 -5.82
C PRO A 102 -7.85 9.58 -5.65
N VAL A 103 -6.79 8.97 -6.20
CA VAL A 103 -6.48 7.55 -6.03
C VAL A 103 -5.23 7.40 -5.19
N PHE A 104 -5.31 6.57 -4.14
CA PHE A 104 -4.21 6.19 -3.28
C PHE A 104 -3.64 4.82 -3.68
N LEU A 105 -2.34 4.63 -3.53
CA LEU A 105 -1.73 3.30 -3.56
C LEU A 105 -1.23 2.92 -2.17
N GLY A 106 -1.46 1.67 -1.79
CA GLY A 106 -0.96 1.13 -0.54
C GLY A 106 -0.48 -0.30 -0.69
N GLY A 107 0.41 -0.70 0.22
CA GLY A 107 0.87 -2.08 0.22
C GLY A 107 1.67 -2.44 1.44
N HIS A 108 1.62 -3.73 1.78
CA HIS A 108 2.42 -4.32 2.83
C HIS A 108 3.76 -4.80 2.26
N SER A 109 4.86 -4.49 2.96
CA SER A 109 6.19 -5.02 2.68
C SER A 109 6.59 -4.91 1.19
N TYR A 110 6.77 -6.01 0.47
CA TYR A 110 7.10 -6.03 -0.95
C TYR A 110 6.13 -5.20 -1.80
N GLY A 111 4.82 -5.32 -1.55
CA GLY A 111 3.81 -4.55 -2.26
C GLY A 111 3.94 -3.04 -2.02
N GLY A 112 4.24 -2.62 -0.80
CA GLY A 112 4.53 -1.23 -0.48
C GLY A 112 5.78 -0.73 -1.23
N ARG A 113 6.86 -1.53 -1.26
CA ARG A 113 8.05 -1.19 -2.03
C ARG A 113 7.76 -1.07 -3.53
N GLN A 114 6.99 -1.98 -4.12
CA GLN A 114 6.63 -1.89 -5.55
C GLN A 114 5.76 -0.65 -5.81
N SER A 115 4.85 -0.29 -4.90
CA SER A 115 4.04 0.94 -5.00
C SER A 115 4.91 2.20 -4.98
N SER A 116 5.90 2.28 -4.10
CA SER A 116 6.82 3.43 -4.04
C SER A 116 7.73 3.52 -5.26
N MET A 117 8.20 2.39 -5.79
CA MET A 117 8.99 2.35 -7.03
C MET A 117 8.15 2.81 -8.23
N LEU A 118 6.92 2.33 -8.35
CA LEU A 118 6.00 2.77 -9.42
C LEU A 118 5.74 4.28 -9.33
N ALA A 119 5.47 4.82 -8.14
CA ALA A 119 5.22 6.25 -7.97
C ALA A 119 6.47 7.13 -8.22
N ALA A 120 7.67 6.58 -8.05
CA ALA A 120 8.91 7.25 -8.43
C ALA A 120 9.16 7.21 -9.95
N GLU A 121 8.78 6.13 -10.63
CA GLU A 121 8.85 5.96 -12.08
C GLU A 121 7.77 6.77 -12.81
N GLU A 122 6.56 6.86 -12.22
CA GLU A 122 5.37 7.51 -12.81
C GLU A 122 4.75 8.53 -11.84
N PRO A 123 5.27 9.75 -11.78
CA PRO A 123 4.67 10.81 -10.98
C PRO A 123 3.20 11.04 -11.36
N GLY A 124 2.31 11.07 -10.37
CA GLY A 124 0.86 11.22 -10.59
C GLY A 124 0.08 9.90 -10.73
N VAL A 125 0.74 8.72 -10.68
CA VAL A 125 0.04 7.43 -10.62
C VAL A 125 -0.85 7.31 -9.38
N ALA A 126 -0.49 7.98 -8.29
CA ALA A 126 -1.27 8.10 -7.07
C ALA A 126 -1.18 9.50 -6.47
N ALA A 127 -2.22 9.91 -5.76
CA ALA A 127 -2.25 11.17 -5.01
C ALA A 127 -1.43 11.10 -3.71
N ALA A 128 -1.38 9.94 -3.07
CA ALA A 128 -0.51 9.64 -1.94
C ALA A 128 -0.32 8.12 -1.79
N LEU A 129 0.71 7.74 -1.02
CA LEU A 129 1.06 6.34 -0.75
C LEU A 129 0.85 6.00 0.74
N MET A 130 0.42 4.75 1.02
CA MET A 130 0.45 4.13 2.35
C MET A 130 1.33 2.89 2.30
N LEU A 131 2.54 2.97 2.86
CA LEU A 131 3.54 1.91 2.84
C LEU A 131 3.62 1.26 4.23
N ILE A 132 3.13 0.03 4.33
CA ILE A 132 3.01 -0.68 5.60
C ILE A 132 4.17 -1.66 5.72
N SER A 133 4.91 -1.59 6.84
CA SER A 133 6.09 -2.41 7.11
C SER A 133 7.07 -2.38 5.94
N TYR A 134 7.57 -1.18 5.62
CA TYR A 134 8.49 -1.02 4.50
C TYR A 134 9.77 -1.84 4.72
N PRO A 135 10.14 -2.74 3.78
CA PRO A 135 11.30 -3.62 3.96
C PRO A 135 12.57 -2.89 3.54
N LEU A 136 13.05 -1.95 4.37
CA LEU A 136 14.18 -1.06 4.07
C LEU A 136 15.44 -1.83 3.66
N HIS A 137 15.70 -2.95 4.33
CA HIS A 137 16.81 -3.87 4.05
C HIS A 137 16.45 -5.32 4.41
N PRO A 138 17.15 -6.33 3.91
CA PRO A 138 17.06 -7.69 4.44
C PRO A 138 17.54 -7.71 5.91
N PRO A 139 16.90 -8.45 6.83
CA PRO A 139 17.30 -8.47 8.26
C PRO A 139 18.75 -8.90 8.49
N ALA A 140 19.29 -9.78 7.64
CA ALA A 140 20.68 -10.24 7.72
C ALA A 140 21.68 -9.31 6.99
N LYS A 141 21.23 -8.25 6.34
CA LYS A 141 22.02 -7.36 5.48
C LYS A 141 21.59 -5.91 5.62
N PRO A 142 21.79 -5.29 6.80
CA PRO A 142 21.27 -3.95 7.08
C PRO A 142 21.88 -2.84 6.20
N LEU A 143 23.02 -3.08 5.57
CA LEU A 143 23.65 -2.14 4.64
C LEU A 143 23.11 -2.23 3.20
N GLU A 144 22.34 -3.27 2.86
CA GLU A 144 21.70 -3.39 1.54
C GLU A 144 20.36 -2.65 1.52
N LEU A 145 20.41 -1.33 1.53
CA LEU A 145 19.23 -0.47 1.53
C LEU A 145 18.45 -0.60 0.21
N ARG A 146 17.14 -0.51 0.28
CA ARG A 146 16.20 -0.58 -0.85
C ARG A 146 15.57 0.79 -1.10
N THR A 147 16.41 1.79 -1.25
CA THR A 147 16.04 3.22 -1.29
C THR A 147 16.48 3.93 -2.57
N GLU A 148 17.00 3.22 -3.57
CA GLU A 148 17.57 3.80 -4.79
C GLU A 148 16.58 4.72 -5.53
N HIS A 149 15.28 4.49 -5.39
CA HIS A 149 14.22 5.29 -5.99
C HIS A 149 13.73 6.46 -5.12
N PHE A 150 14.12 6.52 -3.84
CA PHE A 150 13.65 7.57 -2.92
C PHE A 150 13.95 9.00 -3.41
N PRO A 151 15.13 9.31 -3.99
CA PRO A 151 15.40 10.66 -4.53
C PRO A 151 14.46 11.09 -5.67
N ALA A 152 13.81 10.14 -6.35
CA ALA A 152 12.84 10.42 -7.40
C ALA A 152 11.37 10.46 -6.90
N LEU A 153 11.11 10.03 -5.65
CA LEU A 153 9.77 9.90 -5.10
C LEU A 153 9.21 11.24 -4.64
N ARG A 154 8.31 11.83 -5.42
CA ARG A 154 7.68 13.13 -5.14
C ARG A 154 6.26 13.01 -4.59
N THR A 155 5.64 11.86 -4.79
CA THR A 155 4.30 11.54 -4.26
C THR A 155 4.35 11.53 -2.74
N PRO A 156 3.39 12.16 -2.03
CA PRO A 156 3.30 12.09 -0.58
C PRO A 156 3.26 10.65 -0.05
N VAL A 157 4.01 10.36 1.02
CA VAL A 157 4.18 9.00 1.53
C VAL A 157 3.94 8.91 3.03
N LEU A 158 2.99 8.07 3.43
CA LEU A 158 2.83 7.62 4.80
C LEU A 158 3.47 6.24 4.97
N PHE A 159 4.50 6.16 5.78
CA PHE A 159 5.04 4.89 6.28
C PHE A 159 4.31 4.51 7.56
N VAL A 160 3.76 3.29 7.61
CA VAL A 160 3.19 2.69 8.83
C VAL A 160 4.12 1.56 9.26
N GLN A 161 4.90 1.77 10.33
CA GLN A 161 6.01 0.91 10.68
C GLN A 161 5.93 0.38 12.11
N GLY A 162 6.10 -0.92 12.27
CA GLY A 162 6.19 -1.55 13.59
C GLY A 162 7.51 -1.22 14.30
N THR A 163 7.47 -0.89 15.61
CA THR A 163 8.70 -0.54 16.36
C THR A 163 9.62 -1.73 16.62
N ARG A 164 9.16 -2.98 16.36
CA ARG A 164 9.96 -4.22 16.44
C ARG A 164 10.21 -4.85 15.07
N ASP A 165 10.04 -4.08 13.99
CA ASP A 165 10.29 -4.58 12.65
C ASP A 165 11.80 -4.76 12.42
N LYS A 166 12.21 -5.98 12.03
CA LYS A 166 13.62 -6.33 11.75
C LYS A 166 14.10 -5.89 10.36
N PHE A 167 13.20 -5.43 9.49
CA PHE A 167 13.54 -4.94 8.15
C PHE A 167 13.79 -3.43 8.10
N ALA A 168 13.45 -2.71 9.18
CA ALA A 168 13.72 -1.29 9.35
C ALA A 168 13.50 -0.91 10.83
N THR A 169 14.49 -0.42 11.51
CA THR A 169 14.28 0.31 12.76
C THR A 169 13.70 1.69 12.48
N HIS A 170 13.10 2.32 13.48
CA HIS A 170 12.62 3.70 13.35
C HIS A 170 13.74 4.68 12.94
N ALA A 171 14.93 4.56 13.54
CA ALA A 171 16.07 5.41 13.25
C ALA A 171 16.53 5.26 11.79
N GLU A 172 16.74 4.03 11.32
CA GLU A 172 17.13 3.74 9.93
C GLU A 172 16.09 4.23 8.93
N LEU A 173 14.80 4.02 9.21
CA LEU A 173 13.74 4.51 8.32
C LEU A 173 13.69 6.04 8.30
N THR A 174 13.86 6.71 9.45
CA THR A 174 13.89 8.18 9.54
C THR A 174 15.03 8.75 8.71
N GLU A 175 16.22 8.17 8.80
CA GLU A 175 17.38 8.58 8.00
C GLU A 175 17.11 8.36 6.50
N ALA A 176 16.58 7.20 6.11
CA ALA A 176 16.32 6.88 4.73
C ALA A 176 15.25 7.79 4.10
N VAL A 177 14.19 8.10 4.84
CA VAL A 177 13.07 8.94 4.39
C VAL A 177 13.51 10.38 4.11
N ALA A 178 14.59 10.87 4.75
CA ALA A 178 15.15 12.19 4.47
C ALA A 178 15.63 12.38 3.01
N ALA A 179 15.84 11.29 2.26
CA ALA A 179 16.17 11.34 0.84
C ALA A 179 14.95 11.54 -0.08
N ILE A 180 13.73 11.48 0.45
CA ILE A 180 12.48 11.64 -0.31
C ILE A 180 12.17 13.14 -0.44
N PRO A 181 12.12 13.70 -1.67
CA PRO A 181 11.81 15.13 -1.85
C PRO A 181 10.32 15.46 -1.65
N GLY A 182 9.43 14.47 -1.77
CA GLY A 182 8.00 14.62 -1.51
C GLY A 182 7.67 14.67 -0.01
N PRO A 183 6.44 15.12 0.36
CA PRO A 183 5.98 15.07 1.73
C PRO A 183 6.01 13.63 2.26
N SER A 184 6.59 13.44 3.45
CA SER A 184 6.70 12.11 4.04
C SER A 184 6.42 12.13 5.54
N ARG A 185 5.82 11.06 6.05
CA ARG A 185 5.55 10.87 7.47
C ARG A 185 5.71 9.41 7.86
N ILE A 186 6.18 9.19 9.09
CA ILE A 186 6.24 7.86 9.71
C ILE A 186 5.23 7.81 10.84
N MET A 187 4.32 6.82 10.77
CA MET A 187 3.41 6.44 11.84
C MET A 187 3.94 5.15 12.46
N LEU A 188 4.28 5.20 13.74
CA LEU A 188 4.78 4.04 14.45
C LEU A 188 3.63 3.22 15.04
N VAL A 189 3.73 1.90 14.92
CA VAL A 189 2.85 0.93 15.59
C VAL A 189 3.66 0.28 16.71
N GLU A 190 3.37 0.70 17.93
CA GLU A 190 4.17 0.30 19.10
C GLU A 190 4.13 -1.21 19.35
N GLY A 191 5.28 -1.81 19.57
CA GLY A 191 5.45 -3.23 19.81
C GLY A 191 5.20 -4.15 18.61
N ALA A 192 4.76 -3.63 17.47
CA ALA A 192 4.45 -4.45 16.30
C ALA A 192 5.72 -4.91 15.57
N PRO A 193 5.75 -6.19 15.14
CA PRO A 193 6.79 -6.72 14.25
C PRO A 193 6.50 -6.36 12.80
N HIS A 194 7.27 -6.94 11.84
CA HIS A 194 7.06 -6.78 10.39
C HIS A 194 5.65 -7.16 9.93
N GLU A 195 5.13 -8.27 10.43
CA GLU A 195 3.73 -8.67 10.23
C GLU A 195 2.87 -7.99 11.29
N ILE A 196 2.38 -6.79 10.98
CA ILE A 196 1.51 -6.03 11.90
C ILE A 196 0.20 -6.79 12.09
N GLY A 197 -0.11 -7.11 13.34
CA GLY A 197 -1.36 -7.79 13.70
C GLY A 197 -2.59 -6.91 13.46
N ARG A 198 -3.75 -7.56 13.39
CA ARG A 198 -5.04 -6.88 13.24
C ARG A 198 -5.34 -5.95 14.43
N GLY A 199 -6.00 -4.83 14.15
CA GLY A 199 -6.44 -3.87 15.17
C GLY A 199 -5.31 -3.02 15.79
N LEU A 200 -4.08 -3.12 15.27
CA LEU A 200 -2.95 -2.37 15.81
C LEU A 200 -2.71 -1.02 15.10
N ILE A 201 -3.21 -0.86 13.87
CA ILE A 201 -3.06 0.39 13.11
C ILE A 201 -4.22 1.33 13.48
N ASP A 202 -3.90 2.57 13.80
CA ASP A 202 -4.90 3.65 13.87
C ASP A 202 -5.30 4.05 12.44
N HIS A 203 -6.33 3.38 11.93
CA HIS A 203 -6.83 3.59 10.57
C HIS A 203 -7.34 5.02 10.38
N ALA A 204 -8.02 5.60 11.39
CA ALA A 204 -8.54 6.95 11.29
C ALA A 204 -7.43 7.98 11.12
N ALA A 205 -6.37 7.89 11.91
CA ALA A 205 -5.19 8.75 11.78
C ALA A 205 -4.45 8.53 10.46
N ALA A 206 -4.33 7.27 9.99
CA ALA A 206 -3.65 6.95 8.73
C ALA A 206 -4.40 7.56 7.52
N PHE A 207 -5.71 7.37 7.42
CA PHE A 207 -6.50 7.93 6.31
C PHE A 207 -6.64 9.45 6.41
N ALA A 208 -6.74 10.02 7.62
CA ALA A 208 -6.73 11.46 7.82
C ALA A 208 -5.42 12.08 7.28
N GLN A 209 -4.28 11.42 7.50
CA GLN A 209 -2.99 11.88 6.97
C GLN A 209 -2.95 11.85 5.43
N LEU A 210 -3.47 10.81 4.78
CA LEU A 210 -3.54 10.77 3.31
C LEU A 210 -4.40 11.92 2.78
N ARG A 211 -5.57 12.15 3.38
CA ARG A 211 -6.49 13.22 3.00
C ARG A 211 -5.92 14.61 3.22
N GLN A 212 -5.11 14.81 4.26
CA GLN A 212 -4.46 16.10 4.52
C GLN A 212 -3.61 16.55 3.35
N TRP A 213 -2.90 15.64 2.66
CA TRP A 213 -2.02 15.99 1.55
C TRP A 213 -2.76 16.32 0.25
N ILE A 214 -3.99 15.86 0.08
CA ILE A 214 -4.78 16.17 -1.11
C ILE A 214 -5.67 17.41 -0.93
N ALA A 215 -5.82 17.90 0.30
CA ALA A 215 -6.56 19.12 0.63
C ALA A 215 -5.67 20.38 0.60
N SER A 216 -4.36 20.21 0.50
CA SER A 216 -3.35 21.29 0.44
C SER A 216 -2.96 21.61 -1.00
#